data_a4b355d515a785c0e4b2bda12f18307d
#
_entry.id   a4b355d515a785c0e4b2bda12f18307d
#
_cell.length_a   1.000
_cell.length_b   1.000
_cell.length_c   1.000
_cell.angle_alpha   90.00
_cell.angle_beta   90.00
_cell.angle_gamma   90.00
#
_symmetry.space_group_name_H-M   'P 1'
#
loop_
_entity.id
_entity.type
_entity.pdbx_description
1 polymer ?
#
loop_
_entity_poly.entity_id
_entity_poly.type
_entity_poly.pdbx_seq_one_letter_code
_entity_poly.pdbx_strand_id
1 'polypeptide(L)'
;MNKIGLTLLLVWLAVRAIAADYSYERNVLYRGNTGDEYASKMCRLDIAYQPDVQNAPVVVWFHGGGLTGGSREIPSGLLTDGMVVVGVEYRLSPHVKTMEIVDDAAAAVAWVFDNIGKYGGDTSSIYIAGHSAGGYLVDMVGLDKKLLARYGKDADKLAGIIPFSGQVITHFETRNQRGLKPLQPTIDETAPLYHVRNDCAPILILSGDREKELYGRYEESAYFYRLFKLLGHPDVTLYELGGFDHGSMCAAAFPLAVRFIRDHEKK
;
A
#
# COMPACT_ATOMS: atom_id res chain seq x y z
N MET A 1 -12.03 -67.14 -24.75
CA MET A 1 -11.44 -65.77 -24.96
C MET A 1 -12.19 -64.83 -24.07
N ASN A 2 -11.62 -64.55 -22.88
CA ASN A 2 -12.24 -63.67 -21.88
C ASN A 2 -11.76 -62.22 -22.12
N LYS A 3 -12.72 -61.32 -22.38
CA LYS A 3 -12.48 -59.88 -22.41
C LYS A 3 -12.56 -59.33 -21.00
N ILE A 4 -11.42 -58.95 -20.42
CA ILE A 4 -11.35 -58.23 -19.16
C ILE A 4 -11.59 -56.77 -19.49
N GLY A 5 -12.75 -56.24 -19.09
CA GLY A 5 -13.06 -54.82 -19.17
C GLY A 5 -12.36 -54.07 -18.05
N LEU A 6 -11.40 -53.20 -18.41
CA LEU A 6 -10.74 -52.27 -17.48
C LEU A 6 -11.61 -51.04 -17.30
N THR A 7 -12.32 -50.94 -16.20
CA THR A 7 -13.11 -49.78 -15.81
C THR A 7 -12.17 -48.77 -15.12
N LEU A 8 -11.77 -47.72 -15.85
CA LEU A 8 -11.05 -46.58 -15.26
C LEU A 8 -12.01 -45.73 -14.43
N LEU A 9 -11.86 -45.80 -13.12
CA LEU A 9 -12.54 -44.89 -12.17
C LEU A 9 -11.79 -43.57 -12.15
N LEU A 10 -12.30 -42.56 -12.87
CA LEU A 10 -11.83 -41.19 -12.79
C LEU A 10 -12.37 -40.55 -11.51
N VAL A 11 -11.54 -40.51 -10.46
CA VAL A 11 -11.83 -39.73 -9.25
C VAL A 11 -11.56 -38.27 -9.56
N TRP A 12 -12.61 -37.50 -9.81
CA TRP A 12 -12.56 -36.05 -9.83
C TRP A 12 -12.41 -35.55 -8.40
N LEU A 13 -11.20 -35.22 -7.97
CA LEU A 13 -10.95 -34.36 -6.81
C LEU A 13 -11.40 -32.96 -7.19
N ALA A 14 -12.63 -32.61 -6.87
CA ALA A 14 -13.05 -31.19 -6.87
C ALA A 14 -12.35 -30.51 -5.71
N VAL A 15 -11.21 -29.86 -5.98
CA VAL A 15 -10.66 -28.85 -5.08
C VAL A 15 -11.67 -27.72 -5.10
N ARG A 16 -12.59 -27.71 -4.13
CA ARG A 16 -13.36 -26.52 -3.82
C ARG A 16 -12.33 -25.50 -3.31
N ALA A 17 -12.01 -24.49 -4.11
CA ALA A 17 -11.49 -23.26 -3.58
C ALA A 17 -12.59 -22.71 -2.66
N ILE A 18 -12.48 -22.96 -1.36
CA ILE A 18 -13.29 -22.30 -0.35
C ILE A 18 -12.81 -20.85 -0.44
N ALA A 19 -13.64 -19.96 -0.97
CA ALA A 19 -13.38 -18.54 -0.87
C ALA A 19 -13.18 -18.23 0.62
N ALA A 20 -12.05 -17.65 0.96
CA ALA A 20 -11.74 -17.31 2.34
C ALA A 20 -12.88 -16.43 2.90
N ASP A 21 -13.46 -16.86 4.02
CA ASP A 21 -14.61 -16.16 4.61
C ASP A 21 -14.08 -14.98 5.44
N TYR A 22 -14.21 -13.76 4.89
CA TYR A 22 -13.74 -12.53 5.50
C TYR A 22 -14.84 -11.88 6.34
N SER A 23 -14.50 -11.55 7.59
CA SER A 23 -15.25 -10.63 8.43
C SER A 23 -14.76 -9.21 8.22
N TYR A 24 -15.62 -8.23 8.50
CA TYR A 24 -15.31 -6.82 8.30
C TYR A 24 -15.63 -6.01 9.55
N GLU A 25 -14.63 -5.27 10.04
CA GLU A 25 -14.85 -4.15 10.94
C GLU A 25 -14.79 -2.86 10.13
N ARG A 26 -15.83 -2.03 10.24
CA ARG A 26 -15.98 -0.87 9.36
C ARG A 26 -16.00 0.44 10.12
N ASN A 27 -15.52 1.48 9.46
CA ASN A 27 -15.67 2.85 9.92
C ASN A 27 -14.96 3.13 11.25
N VAL A 28 -13.84 2.47 11.50
CA VAL A 28 -13.03 2.60 12.71
C VAL A 28 -12.28 3.92 12.70
N LEU A 29 -12.42 4.72 13.74
CA LEU A 29 -11.71 5.99 13.88
C LEU A 29 -10.25 5.73 14.33
N TYR A 30 -9.27 6.16 13.53
CA TYR A 30 -7.86 5.98 13.87
C TYR A 30 -7.20 7.23 14.50
N ARG A 31 -7.79 8.40 14.35
CA ARG A 31 -7.46 9.58 15.15
C ARG A 31 -8.45 9.70 16.29
N GLY A 32 -7.97 9.94 17.51
CA GLY A 32 -8.85 10.23 18.65
C GLY A 32 -9.72 11.47 18.39
N ASN A 33 -10.62 11.78 19.31
CA ASN A 33 -11.45 12.98 19.21
C ASN A 33 -10.56 14.24 19.30
N THR A 34 -10.26 14.81 18.14
CA THR A 34 -9.41 16.01 18.01
C THR A 34 -10.21 17.32 18.10
N GLY A 35 -11.55 17.26 18.18
CA GLY A 35 -12.43 18.42 18.02
C GLY A 35 -12.58 18.90 16.58
N ASP A 36 -11.88 18.29 15.61
CA ASP A 36 -12.00 18.56 14.19
C ASP A 36 -13.03 17.59 13.57
N GLU A 37 -14.20 18.14 13.19
CA GLU A 37 -15.30 17.38 12.59
C GLU A 37 -14.88 16.73 11.27
N TYR A 38 -14.06 17.40 10.46
CA TYR A 38 -13.60 16.87 9.19
C TYR A 38 -12.65 15.69 9.41
N ALA A 39 -11.72 15.79 10.36
CA ALA A 39 -10.88 14.65 10.76
C ALA A 39 -11.73 13.50 11.31
N SER A 40 -12.72 13.78 12.16
CA SER A 40 -13.61 12.74 12.70
C SER A 40 -14.44 12.03 11.64
N LYS A 41 -14.73 12.70 10.51
CA LYS A 41 -15.40 12.14 9.35
C LYS A 41 -14.47 11.31 8.48
N MET A 42 -13.27 11.83 8.17
CA MET A 42 -12.37 11.28 7.17
C MET A 42 -11.33 10.31 7.73
N CYS A 43 -10.83 10.53 8.95
CA CYS A 43 -9.76 9.71 9.52
C CYS A 43 -10.28 8.37 10.03
N ARG A 44 -10.77 7.54 9.10
CA ARG A 44 -11.38 6.24 9.38
C ARG A 44 -10.76 5.15 8.52
N LEU A 45 -10.87 3.91 8.99
CA LEU A 45 -10.42 2.74 8.26
C LEU A 45 -11.45 1.62 8.35
N ASP A 46 -11.40 0.73 7.37
CA ASP A 46 -12.13 -0.55 7.35
C ASP A 46 -11.12 -1.68 7.40
N ILE A 47 -11.45 -2.78 8.08
CA ILE A 47 -10.55 -3.93 8.26
C ILE A 47 -11.27 -5.17 7.74
N ALA A 48 -10.63 -5.92 6.84
CA ALA A 48 -11.05 -7.26 6.45
C ALA A 48 -10.10 -8.27 7.10
N TYR A 49 -10.64 -9.26 7.78
CA TYR A 49 -9.89 -10.27 8.51
C TYR A 49 -10.63 -11.60 8.56
N GLN A 50 -9.92 -12.68 8.82
CA GLN A 50 -10.50 -14.00 9.04
C GLN A 50 -10.47 -14.31 10.54
N PRO A 51 -11.63 -14.56 11.20
CA PRO A 51 -11.71 -14.69 12.66
C PRO A 51 -10.82 -15.80 13.26
N ASP A 52 -10.61 -16.87 12.51
CA ASP A 52 -9.85 -18.04 12.96
C ASP A 52 -8.36 -17.97 12.63
N VAL A 53 -7.91 -16.90 11.94
CA VAL A 53 -6.51 -16.72 11.57
C VAL A 53 -5.81 -15.82 12.59
N GLN A 54 -4.62 -16.22 13.02
CA GLN A 54 -3.75 -15.48 13.91
C GLN A 54 -2.37 -15.28 13.28
N ASN A 55 -1.68 -14.23 13.68
CA ASN A 55 -0.36 -13.88 13.15
C ASN A 55 -0.36 -13.68 11.63
N ALA A 56 -1.46 -13.16 11.11
CA ALA A 56 -1.63 -12.88 9.69
C ALA A 56 -0.76 -11.69 9.25
N PRO A 57 -0.13 -11.72 8.05
CA PRO A 57 0.43 -10.52 7.47
C PRO A 57 -0.66 -9.46 7.24
N VAL A 58 -0.30 -8.20 7.45
CA VAL A 58 -1.21 -7.06 7.40
C VAL A 58 -0.85 -6.16 6.25
N VAL A 59 -1.82 -5.83 5.40
CA VAL A 59 -1.66 -4.82 4.34
C VAL A 59 -2.48 -3.59 4.68
N VAL A 60 -1.81 -2.44 4.84
CA VAL A 60 -2.47 -1.14 5.01
C VAL A 60 -2.54 -0.47 3.66
N TRP A 61 -3.75 -0.39 3.09
CA TRP A 61 -4.00 0.12 1.75
C TRP A 61 -4.48 1.57 1.76
N PHE A 62 -3.81 2.41 0.96
CA PHE A 62 -4.17 3.80 0.72
C PHE A 62 -4.67 3.98 -0.71
N HIS A 63 -5.91 4.50 -0.86
CA HIS A 63 -6.52 4.73 -2.16
C HIS A 63 -5.84 5.86 -2.95
N GLY A 64 -6.08 5.90 -4.27
CA GLY A 64 -5.67 6.98 -5.14
C GLY A 64 -6.62 8.17 -5.11
N GLY A 65 -6.49 9.07 -6.10
CA GLY A 65 -7.37 10.23 -6.28
C GLY A 65 -6.68 11.59 -6.14
N GLY A 66 -5.36 11.63 -6.32
CA GLY A 66 -4.60 12.88 -6.42
C GLY A 66 -4.57 13.71 -5.14
N LEU A 67 -4.89 13.14 -3.99
CA LEU A 67 -5.08 13.82 -2.69
C LEU A 67 -6.26 14.79 -2.65
N THR A 68 -7.09 14.79 -3.70
CA THR A 68 -8.26 15.69 -3.84
C THR A 68 -9.58 14.93 -3.95
N GLY A 69 -9.53 13.61 -4.08
CA GLY A 69 -10.68 12.72 -4.23
C GLY A 69 -10.34 11.28 -3.91
N GLY A 70 -11.27 10.37 -4.19
CA GLY A 70 -11.19 8.97 -3.83
C GLY A 70 -11.91 8.66 -2.53
N SER A 71 -11.88 7.42 -2.13
CA SER A 71 -12.42 6.94 -0.85
C SER A 71 -11.78 5.62 -0.47
N ARG A 72 -11.82 5.28 0.82
CA ARG A 72 -11.27 4.01 1.32
C ARG A 72 -11.94 2.82 0.66
N GLU A 73 -11.14 1.85 0.37
CA GLU A 73 -11.54 0.59 -0.21
C GLU A 73 -10.69 -0.55 0.34
N ILE A 74 -11.20 -1.76 0.27
CA ILE A 74 -10.43 -2.98 0.48
C ILE A 74 -10.32 -3.68 -0.88
N PRO A 75 -9.16 -3.62 -1.55
CA PRO A 75 -9.00 -4.24 -2.86
C PRO A 75 -9.18 -5.76 -2.78
N SER A 76 -10.09 -6.28 -3.60
CA SER A 76 -10.35 -7.72 -3.63
C SER A 76 -9.11 -8.55 -4.02
N GLY A 77 -8.19 -7.98 -4.81
CA GLY A 77 -6.93 -8.62 -5.18
C GLY A 77 -5.95 -8.83 -4.01
N LEU A 78 -6.17 -8.17 -2.87
CA LEU A 78 -5.42 -8.37 -1.63
C LEU A 78 -6.12 -9.32 -0.65
N LEU A 79 -7.39 -9.67 -0.89
CA LEU A 79 -8.13 -10.62 -0.04
C LEU A 79 -7.72 -12.06 -0.38
N THR A 80 -6.55 -12.45 0.10
CA THR A 80 -6.02 -13.81 -0.03
C THR A 80 -6.00 -14.49 1.35
N ASP A 81 -6.16 -15.82 1.35
CA ASP A 81 -6.23 -16.61 2.59
C ASP A 81 -5.09 -16.27 3.56
N GLY A 82 -5.43 -16.10 4.83
CA GLY A 82 -4.49 -15.77 5.90
C GLY A 82 -3.90 -14.36 5.84
N MET A 83 -4.61 -13.36 5.28
CA MET A 83 -4.15 -11.97 5.22
C MET A 83 -5.16 -11.02 5.87
N VAL A 84 -4.70 -10.02 6.61
CA VAL A 84 -5.53 -8.91 7.10
C VAL A 84 -5.31 -7.71 6.19
N VAL A 85 -6.39 -7.10 5.70
CA VAL A 85 -6.34 -5.93 4.82
C VAL A 85 -7.06 -4.75 5.48
N VAL A 86 -6.38 -3.62 5.58
CA VAL A 86 -6.88 -2.37 6.17
C VAL A 86 -7.00 -1.32 5.09
N GLY A 87 -8.21 -0.91 4.74
CA GLY A 87 -8.47 0.19 3.80
C GLY A 87 -8.58 1.51 4.54
N VAL A 88 -7.74 2.49 4.19
CA VAL A 88 -7.62 3.77 4.92
C VAL A 88 -8.27 4.90 4.15
N GLU A 89 -9.12 5.68 4.84
CA GLU A 89 -9.57 7.00 4.42
C GLU A 89 -8.68 8.06 5.05
N TYR A 90 -8.48 9.19 4.38
CA TYR A 90 -7.70 10.31 4.86
C TYR A 90 -8.32 11.63 4.41
N ARG A 91 -8.02 12.72 5.11
CA ARG A 91 -8.51 14.05 4.72
C ARG A 91 -7.97 14.45 3.35
N LEU A 92 -8.70 15.27 2.62
CA LEU A 92 -8.40 15.64 1.24
C LEU A 92 -8.15 17.15 1.09
N SER A 93 -7.31 17.51 0.12
CA SER A 93 -7.22 18.87 -0.38
C SER A 93 -8.53 19.26 -1.10
N PRO A 94 -8.94 20.53 -1.05
CA PRO A 94 -8.25 21.68 -0.44
C PRO A 94 -8.60 21.90 1.05
N HIS A 95 -9.34 20.98 1.69
CA HIS A 95 -9.74 21.16 3.10
C HIS A 95 -8.54 21.16 4.05
N VAL A 96 -7.49 20.42 3.69
CA VAL A 96 -6.22 20.38 4.43
C VAL A 96 -5.04 20.44 3.46
N LYS A 97 -3.86 20.77 3.99
CA LYS A 97 -2.62 20.77 3.21
C LYS A 97 -2.10 19.35 3.01
N THR A 98 -1.32 19.13 1.95
CA THR A 98 -0.76 17.82 1.61
C THR A 98 -0.03 17.16 2.78
N MET A 99 0.77 17.91 3.55
CA MET A 99 1.51 17.32 4.67
C MET A 99 0.62 16.95 5.87
N GLU A 100 -0.59 17.50 5.98
CA GLU A 100 -1.59 17.03 6.94
C GLU A 100 -2.21 15.71 6.49
N ILE A 101 -2.35 15.50 5.17
CA ILE A 101 -2.77 14.22 4.59
C ILE A 101 -1.71 13.14 4.83
N VAL A 102 -0.44 13.48 4.66
CA VAL A 102 0.69 12.58 4.99
C VAL A 102 0.69 12.23 6.48
N ASP A 103 0.38 13.18 7.36
CA ASP A 103 0.27 12.95 8.79
C ASP A 103 -0.93 12.05 9.14
N ASP A 104 -2.06 12.16 8.40
CA ASP A 104 -3.18 11.23 8.54
C ASP A 104 -2.77 9.79 8.18
N ALA A 105 -2.01 9.62 7.09
CA ALA A 105 -1.49 8.32 6.70
C ALA A 105 -0.57 7.72 7.77
N ALA A 106 0.33 8.53 8.34
CA ALA A 106 1.21 8.09 9.44
C ALA A 106 0.40 7.71 10.70
N ALA A 107 -0.64 8.49 11.04
CA ALA A 107 -1.54 8.18 12.15
C ALA A 107 -2.29 6.85 11.96
N ALA A 108 -2.76 6.58 10.74
CA ALA A 108 -3.44 5.33 10.41
C ALA A 108 -2.50 4.12 10.56
N VAL A 109 -1.27 4.21 10.04
CA VAL A 109 -0.27 3.15 10.20
C VAL A 109 0.09 2.95 11.68
N ALA A 110 0.24 4.02 12.45
CA ALA A 110 0.51 3.94 13.88
C ALA A 110 -0.64 3.25 14.64
N TRP A 111 -1.89 3.57 14.29
CA TRP A 111 -3.07 2.89 14.84
C TRP A 111 -3.04 1.38 14.54
N VAL A 112 -2.65 0.98 13.33
CA VAL A 112 -2.52 -0.43 12.93
C VAL A 112 -1.48 -1.13 13.81
N PHE A 113 -0.31 -0.55 14.04
CA PHE A 113 0.69 -1.11 14.97
C PHE A 113 0.13 -1.38 16.36
N ASP A 114 -0.78 -0.54 16.87
CA ASP A 114 -1.32 -0.66 18.22
C ASP A 114 -2.52 -1.60 18.33
N ASN A 115 -3.27 -1.82 17.23
CA ASN A 115 -4.59 -2.41 17.33
C ASN A 115 -4.80 -3.68 16.50
N ILE A 116 -3.99 -3.94 15.46
CA ILE A 116 -4.30 -4.96 14.47
C ILE A 116 -4.26 -6.39 15.02
N GLY A 117 -3.55 -6.60 16.13
CA GLY A 117 -3.55 -7.89 16.84
C GLY A 117 -4.94 -8.35 17.30
N LYS A 118 -5.89 -7.42 17.54
CA LYS A 118 -7.29 -7.71 17.89
C LYS A 118 -8.06 -8.41 16.74
N TYR A 119 -7.53 -8.27 15.51
CA TYR A 119 -8.08 -8.80 14.27
C TYR A 119 -7.21 -9.93 13.69
N GLY A 120 -6.35 -10.54 14.53
CA GLY A 120 -5.49 -11.64 14.12
C GLY A 120 -4.25 -11.23 13.31
N GLY A 121 -3.99 -9.93 13.13
CA GLY A 121 -2.82 -9.44 12.41
C GLY A 121 -1.54 -9.49 13.23
N ASP A 122 -0.41 -9.79 12.58
CA ASP A 122 0.93 -9.73 13.17
C ASP A 122 1.50 -8.31 13.06
N THR A 123 1.73 -7.65 14.20
CA THR A 123 2.33 -6.31 14.26
C THR A 123 3.79 -6.26 13.80
N SER A 124 4.44 -7.40 13.65
CA SER A 124 5.78 -7.51 13.07
C SER A 124 5.79 -7.76 11.55
N SER A 125 4.60 -7.92 10.94
CA SER A 125 4.40 -8.23 9.52
C SER A 125 3.44 -7.24 8.86
N ILE A 126 3.67 -5.93 9.08
CA ILE A 126 2.87 -4.84 8.52
C ILE A 126 3.51 -4.33 7.24
N TYR A 127 2.78 -4.46 6.13
CA TYR A 127 3.10 -3.92 4.82
C TYR A 127 2.22 -2.71 4.55
N ILE A 128 2.80 -1.63 4.02
CA ILE A 128 2.04 -0.46 3.57
C ILE A 128 2.00 -0.45 2.04
N ALA A 129 0.82 -0.29 1.48
CA ALA A 129 0.59 -0.32 0.04
C ALA A 129 -0.42 0.76 -0.37
N GLY A 130 -0.36 1.22 -1.60
CA GLY A 130 -1.32 2.22 -2.08
C GLY A 130 -1.09 2.60 -3.52
N HIS A 131 -2.15 3.08 -4.18
CA HIS A 131 -2.13 3.44 -5.58
C HIS A 131 -2.04 4.95 -5.78
N SER A 132 -1.22 5.40 -6.74
CA SER A 132 -1.15 6.80 -7.16
C SER A 132 -0.84 7.75 -5.98
N ALA A 133 -1.77 8.60 -5.59
CA ALA A 133 -1.67 9.42 -4.38
C ALA A 133 -1.43 8.56 -3.12
N GLY A 134 -2.08 7.40 -3.02
CA GLY A 134 -1.82 6.42 -1.95
C GLY A 134 -0.40 5.87 -1.98
N GLY A 135 0.16 5.64 -3.17
CA GLY A 135 1.56 5.25 -3.35
C GLY A 135 2.54 6.32 -2.86
N TYR A 136 2.24 7.60 -3.14
CA TYR A 136 3.00 8.72 -2.58
C TYR A 136 2.95 8.74 -1.04
N LEU A 137 1.76 8.53 -0.44
CA LEU A 137 1.61 8.46 1.01
C LEU A 137 2.43 7.32 1.62
N VAL A 138 2.41 6.16 0.97
CA VAL A 138 3.17 4.96 1.35
C VAL A 138 4.67 5.24 1.35
N ASP A 139 5.19 5.86 0.28
CA ASP A 139 6.59 6.20 0.17
C ASP A 139 7.00 7.23 1.24
N MET A 140 6.20 8.27 1.46
CA MET A 140 6.48 9.26 2.50
C MET A 140 6.54 8.62 3.90
N VAL A 141 5.51 7.85 4.28
CA VAL A 141 5.42 7.23 5.62
C VAL A 141 6.52 6.19 5.85
N GLY A 142 6.87 5.43 4.82
CA GLY A 142 7.90 4.39 4.90
C GLY A 142 9.33 4.94 4.95
N LEU A 143 9.58 6.11 4.35
CA LEU A 143 10.93 6.64 4.18
C LEU A 143 11.27 7.76 5.17
N ASP A 144 10.36 8.71 5.44
CA ASP A 144 10.60 9.73 6.47
C ASP A 144 10.27 9.18 7.87
N LYS A 145 11.31 8.70 8.56
CA LYS A 145 11.19 8.17 9.93
C LYS A 145 10.48 9.11 10.90
N LYS A 146 10.55 10.43 10.68
CA LYS A 146 9.96 11.44 11.56
C LYS A 146 8.43 11.34 11.59
N LEU A 147 7.81 10.85 10.52
CA LEU A 147 6.36 10.76 10.43
C LEU A 147 5.80 9.75 11.44
N LEU A 148 6.28 8.53 11.43
CA LEU A 148 5.86 7.51 12.41
C LEU A 148 6.39 7.77 13.81
N ALA A 149 7.58 8.39 13.94
CA ALA A 149 8.15 8.77 15.23
C ALA A 149 7.26 9.75 16.03
N ARG A 150 6.47 10.60 15.37
CA ARG A 150 5.47 11.48 16.02
C ARG A 150 4.42 10.69 16.81
N TYR A 151 4.18 9.45 16.42
CA TYR A 151 3.23 8.52 17.04
C TYR A 151 3.92 7.45 17.88
N GLY A 152 5.23 7.61 18.18
CA GLY A 152 6.02 6.66 18.96
C GLY A 152 6.27 5.34 18.22
N LYS A 153 6.21 5.34 16.89
CA LYS A 153 6.48 4.18 16.04
C LYS A 153 7.76 4.34 15.24
N ASP A 154 8.35 3.23 14.85
CA ASP A 154 9.57 3.17 14.06
C ASP A 154 9.25 2.64 12.65
N ALA A 155 9.55 3.43 11.63
CA ALA A 155 9.34 3.06 10.23
C ALA A 155 10.17 1.83 9.81
N ASP A 156 11.28 1.55 10.49
CA ASP A 156 12.10 0.38 10.22
C ASP A 156 11.48 -0.94 10.73
N LYS A 157 10.35 -0.85 11.43
CA LYS A 157 9.54 -2.02 11.84
C LYS A 157 8.48 -2.41 10.83
N LEU A 158 8.32 -1.65 9.76
CA LEU A 158 7.51 -2.09 8.62
C LEU A 158 8.14 -3.33 7.98
N ALA A 159 7.31 -4.27 7.53
CA ALA A 159 7.76 -5.47 6.84
C ALA A 159 7.98 -5.23 5.33
N GLY A 160 7.34 -4.20 4.76
CA GLY A 160 7.56 -3.81 3.38
C GLY A 160 6.78 -2.55 2.97
N ILE A 161 7.26 -1.92 1.90
CA ILE A 161 6.71 -0.70 1.29
C ILE A 161 6.37 -1.02 -0.17
N ILE A 162 5.09 -0.87 -0.56
CA ILE A 162 4.60 -1.34 -1.86
C ILE A 162 3.82 -0.21 -2.57
N PRO A 163 4.52 0.78 -3.16
CA PRO A 163 3.86 1.81 -3.96
C PRO A 163 3.41 1.26 -5.33
N PHE A 164 2.14 1.46 -5.65
CA PHE A 164 1.55 1.22 -6.97
C PHE A 164 1.47 2.55 -7.71
N SER A 165 2.38 2.79 -8.61
CA SER A 165 2.47 4.03 -9.40
C SER A 165 2.44 5.29 -8.52
N GLY A 166 3.19 5.28 -7.41
CA GLY A 166 3.37 6.41 -6.50
C GLY A 166 4.14 7.57 -7.16
N GLN A 167 3.82 8.81 -6.83
CA GLN A 167 4.62 9.96 -7.24
C GLN A 167 5.78 10.14 -6.26
N VAL A 168 7.02 10.16 -6.74
CA VAL A 168 8.18 10.19 -5.86
C VAL A 168 8.90 11.54 -5.81
N ILE A 169 8.61 12.47 -6.74
CA ILE A 169 8.92 13.89 -6.56
C ILE A 169 7.83 14.56 -5.70
N THR A 170 8.02 15.84 -5.33
CA THR A 170 6.97 16.61 -4.63
C THR A 170 5.64 16.47 -5.35
N HIS A 171 4.63 15.95 -4.65
CA HIS A 171 3.32 15.62 -5.24
C HIS A 171 2.70 16.82 -5.97
N PHE A 172 2.05 16.59 -7.12
CA PHE A 172 1.51 17.67 -7.95
C PHE A 172 0.53 18.57 -7.18
N GLU A 173 -0.25 18.00 -6.24
CA GLU A 173 -1.15 18.80 -5.40
C GLU A 173 -0.38 19.72 -4.43
N THR A 174 0.76 19.27 -3.89
CA THR A 174 1.66 20.13 -3.11
C THR A 174 2.21 21.28 -3.96
N ARG A 175 2.61 20.97 -5.19
CA ARG A 175 3.06 22.00 -6.15
C ARG A 175 1.94 22.98 -6.48
N ASN A 176 0.71 22.49 -6.70
CA ASN A 176 -0.47 23.31 -6.93
C ASN A 176 -0.76 24.24 -5.74
N GLN A 177 -0.76 23.73 -4.51
CA GLN A 177 -0.95 24.53 -3.28
C GLN A 177 0.13 25.63 -3.11
N ARG A 178 1.32 25.43 -3.69
CA ARG A 178 2.44 26.38 -3.68
C ARG A 178 2.46 27.33 -4.90
N GLY A 179 1.50 27.21 -5.83
CA GLY A 179 1.45 27.99 -7.07
C GLY A 179 2.58 27.64 -8.06
N LEU A 180 3.17 26.47 -7.96
CA LEU A 180 4.18 25.98 -8.90
C LEU A 180 3.52 25.44 -10.17
N LYS A 181 4.25 25.48 -11.29
CA LYS A 181 3.75 24.93 -12.56
C LYS A 181 3.56 23.43 -12.47
N PRO A 182 2.51 22.86 -13.10
CA PRO A 182 2.17 21.42 -12.97
C PRO A 182 3.32 20.48 -13.36
N LEU A 183 4.10 20.82 -14.39
CA LEU A 183 5.23 20.01 -14.87
C LEU A 183 6.59 20.45 -14.33
N GLN A 184 6.63 21.40 -13.36
CA GLN A 184 7.89 21.83 -12.75
C GLN A 184 8.37 20.75 -11.76
N PRO A 185 9.47 20.03 -12.03
CA PRO A 185 9.99 19.05 -11.08
C PRO A 185 10.49 19.78 -9.83
N THR A 186 10.10 19.25 -8.68
CA THR A 186 10.51 19.78 -7.37
C THR A 186 10.81 18.58 -6.47
N ILE A 187 11.95 18.64 -5.76
CA ILE A 187 12.38 17.62 -4.81
C ILE A 187 12.83 18.34 -3.54
N ASP A 188 12.00 18.25 -2.51
CA ASP A 188 12.26 18.79 -1.18
C ASP A 188 11.72 17.81 -0.13
N GLU A 189 11.64 18.20 1.14
CA GLU A 189 11.15 17.37 2.23
C GLU A 189 9.72 16.82 2.06
N THR A 190 8.99 17.30 1.05
CA THR A 190 7.66 16.79 0.69
C THR A 190 7.71 15.75 -0.44
N ALA A 191 8.90 15.35 -0.87
CA ALA A 191 9.13 14.38 -1.93
C ALA A 191 9.69 13.07 -1.36
N PRO A 192 9.15 11.89 -1.69
CA PRO A 192 9.77 10.62 -1.32
C PRO A 192 11.23 10.49 -1.73
N LEU A 193 11.61 11.01 -2.90
CA LEU A 193 13.01 11.02 -3.39
C LEU A 193 13.99 11.72 -2.43
N TYR A 194 13.53 12.70 -1.66
CA TYR A 194 14.36 13.39 -0.67
C TYR A 194 14.75 12.49 0.51
N HIS A 195 13.91 11.50 0.81
CA HIS A 195 14.05 10.62 1.97
C HIS A 195 14.64 9.24 1.65
N VAL A 196 15.17 9.04 0.43
CA VAL A 196 15.76 7.76 0.03
C VAL A 196 16.91 7.37 0.97
N ARG A 197 16.84 6.17 1.51
CA ARG A 197 17.82 5.60 2.44
C ARG A 197 17.98 4.10 2.22
N ASN A 198 19.08 3.49 2.64
CA ASN A 198 19.37 2.08 2.40
C ASN A 198 19.02 1.15 3.56
N ASP A 199 18.51 1.68 4.66
CA ASP A 199 18.16 0.97 5.89
C ASP A 199 16.65 0.88 6.14
N CYS A 200 15.81 1.23 5.15
CA CYS A 200 14.37 1.06 5.25
C CYS A 200 13.93 -0.39 4.97
N ALA A 201 12.65 -0.66 5.21
CA ALA A 201 12.02 -1.95 4.90
C ALA A 201 12.19 -2.32 3.41
N PRO A 202 12.09 -3.60 3.03
CA PRO A 202 12.05 -4.06 1.64
C PRO A 202 11.03 -3.28 0.81
N ILE A 203 11.37 -2.97 -0.46
CA ILE A 203 10.53 -2.13 -1.32
C ILE A 203 10.18 -2.86 -2.62
N LEU A 204 8.88 -2.89 -2.94
CA LEU A 204 8.36 -3.34 -4.22
C LEU A 204 7.70 -2.17 -4.95
N ILE A 205 8.37 -1.61 -5.94
CA ILE A 205 7.86 -0.52 -6.77
C ILE A 205 7.11 -1.12 -7.96
N LEU A 206 5.84 -0.76 -8.12
CA LEU A 206 4.99 -1.23 -9.22
C LEU A 206 4.57 -0.04 -10.07
N SER A 207 4.81 -0.08 -11.36
CA SER A 207 4.45 0.97 -12.32
C SER A 207 3.70 0.37 -13.50
N GLY A 208 2.79 1.10 -14.11
CA GLY A 208 2.23 0.76 -15.41
C GLY A 208 3.26 0.88 -16.53
N ASP A 209 2.79 0.68 -17.76
CA ASP A 209 3.57 0.83 -18.98
C ASP A 209 4.03 2.29 -19.15
N ARG A 210 5.33 2.50 -19.38
CA ARG A 210 5.92 3.84 -19.50
C ARG A 210 5.27 4.73 -20.56
N GLU A 211 4.74 4.14 -21.62
CA GLU A 211 4.07 4.87 -22.70
C GLU A 211 2.60 5.17 -22.41
N LYS A 212 2.04 4.59 -21.34
CA LYS A 212 0.61 4.71 -20.96
C LYS A 212 0.39 5.31 -19.57
N GLU A 213 1.43 5.38 -18.78
CA GLU A 213 1.41 5.99 -17.45
C GLU A 213 1.20 7.51 -17.51
N LEU A 214 0.88 8.10 -16.36
CA LEU A 214 0.89 9.56 -16.19
C LEU A 214 2.29 10.11 -16.43
N TYR A 215 2.36 11.36 -16.87
CA TYR A 215 3.58 12.05 -17.27
C TYR A 215 4.74 11.88 -16.28
N GLY A 216 5.81 11.24 -16.73
CA GLY A 216 7.04 11.03 -15.97
C GLY A 216 6.94 10.04 -14.82
N ARG A 217 5.81 9.37 -14.60
CA ARG A 217 5.60 8.49 -13.45
C ARG A 217 6.52 7.27 -13.47
N TYR A 218 6.69 6.65 -14.63
CA TYR A 218 7.62 5.54 -14.77
C TYR A 218 9.08 6.01 -14.58
N GLU A 219 9.46 7.12 -15.18
CA GLU A 219 10.81 7.70 -15.07
C GLU A 219 11.13 8.07 -13.62
N GLU A 220 10.17 8.65 -12.90
CA GLU A 220 10.29 8.90 -11.47
C GLU A 220 10.54 7.60 -10.70
N SER A 221 9.75 6.57 -10.94
CA SER A 221 9.87 5.24 -10.31
C SER A 221 11.20 4.56 -10.65
N ALA A 222 11.65 4.64 -11.90
CA ALA A 222 12.92 4.09 -12.35
C ALA A 222 14.13 4.81 -11.71
N TYR A 223 14.06 6.14 -11.60
CA TYR A 223 15.09 6.92 -10.91
C TYR A 223 15.12 6.62 -9.40
N PHE A 224 13.96 6.52 -8.77
CA PHE A 224 13.80 6.13 -7.38
C PHE A 224 14.43 4.76 -7.09
N TYR A 225 14.09 3.74 -7.89
CA TYR A 225 14.72 2.43 -7.83
C TYR A 225 16.24 2.52 -7.99
N ARG A 226 16.71 3.31 -8.95
CA ARG A 226 18.15 3.45 -9.21
C ARG A 226 18.90 4.04 -8.02
N LEU A 227 18.31 5.02 -7.31
CA LEU A 227 18.92 5.61 -6.11
C LEU A 227 19.06 4.58 -4.98
N PHE A 228 18.05 3.76 -4.72
CA PHE A 228 18.16 2.67 -3.73
C PHE A 228 19.29 1.71 -4.07
N LYS A 229 19.41 1.32 -5.34
CA LYS A 229 20.52 0.44 -5.80
C LYS A 229 21.89 1.10 -5.60
N LEU A 230 22.03 2.38 -5.89
CA LEU A 230 23.27 3.12 -5.72
C LEU A 230 23.67 3.30 -4.26
N LEU A 231 22.69 3.45 -3.38
CA LEU A 231 22.90 3.51 -1.92
C LEU A 231 23.14 2.13 -1.29
N GLY A 232 23.02 1.05 -2.05
CA GLY A 232 23.23 -0.31 -1.56
C GLY A 232 22.07 -0.86 -0.75
N HIS A 233 20.83 -0.43 -1.02
CA HIS A 233 19.65 -1.02 -0.37
C HIS A 233 19.57 -2.51 -0.70
N PRO A 234 19.44 -3.40 0.31
CA PRO A 234 19.57 -4.84 0.11
C PRO A 234 18.39 -5.43 -0.70
N ASP A 235 17.21 -4.87 -0.59
CA ASP A 235 15.98 -5.45 -1.13
C ASP A 235 15.06 -4.38 -1.74
N VAL A 236 15.28 -4.08 -3.00
CA VAL A 236 14.43 -3.21 -3.82
C VAL A 236 14.18 -3.80 -5.18
N THR A 237 12.92 -3.86 -5.58
CA THR A 237 12.47 -4.39 -6.88
C THR A 237 11.56 -3.38 -7.57
N LEU A 238 11.70 -3.25 -8.88
CA LEU A 238 10.81 -2.48 -9.74
C LEU A 238 10.21 -3.40 -10.81
N TYR A 239 8.89 -3.38 -10.94
CA TYR A 239 8.19 -3.98 -12.09
C TYR A 239 7.48 -2.90 -12.91
N GLU A 240 7.71 -2.94 -14.21
CA GLU A 240 6.92 -2.26 -15.22
C GLU A 240 5.89 -3.23 -15.79
N LEU A 241 4.61 -2.87 -15.72
CA LEU A 241 3.51 -3.68 -16.23
C LEU A 241 3.17 -3.24 -17.65
N GLY A 242 3.87 -3.85 -18.64
CA GLY A 242 3.70 -3.53 -20.06
C GLY A 242 2.26 -3.70 -20.51
N GLY A 243 1.74 -2.71 -21.23
CA GLY A 243 0.37 -2.68 -21.75
C GLY A 243 -0.69 -2.11 -20.80
N PHE A 244 -0.40 -1.89 -19.52
CA PHE A 244 -1.33 -1.36 -18.53
C PHE A 244 -1.10 0.15 -18.30
N ASP A 245 -2.16 0.93 -18.32
CA ASP A 245 -2.13 2.35 -17.95
C ASP A 245 -2.15 2.53 -16.42
N HIS A 246 -2.15 3.81 -15.97
CA HIS A 246 -2.14 4.19 -14.57
C HIS A 246 -3.25 3.53 -13.72
N GLY A 247 -4.45 3.40 -14.25
CA GLY A 247 -5.58 2.81 -13.53
C GLY A 247 -5.60 1.29 -13.60
N SER A 248 -5.42 0.74 -14.80
CA SER A 248 -5.55 -0.70 -15.05
C SER A 248 -4.39 -1.52 -14.48
N MET A 249 -3.24 -0.89 -14.18
CA MET A 249 -2.08 -1.57 -13.62
C MET A 249 -2.36 -2.21 -12.27
N CYS A 250 -3.26 -1.65 -11.45
CA CYS A 250 -3.55 -2.15 -10.11
C CYS A 250 -3.96 -3.62 -10.10
N ALA A 251 -4.92 -3.99 -10.95
CA ALA A 251 -5.42 -5.36 -11.00
C ALA A 251 -4.31 -6.37 -11.38
N ALA A 252 -3.44 -5.98 -12.31
CA ALA A 252 -2.31 -6.81 -12.74
C ALA A 252 -1.18 -6.86 -11.69
N ALA A 253 -1.06 -5.84 -10.84
CA ALA A 253 -0.01 -5.70 -9.84
C ALA A 253 -0.30 -6.45 -8.52
N PHE A 254 -1.58 -6.66 -8.15
CA PHE A 254 -1.92 -7.35 -6.90
C PHE A 254 -1.26 -8.72 -6.73
N PRO A 255 -1.21 -9.60 -7.75
CA PRO A 255 -0.50 -10.87 -7.60
C PRO A 255 0.98 -10.73 -7.28
N LEU A 256 1.65 -9.68 -7.81
CA LEU A 256 3.06 -9.38 -7.50
C LEU A 256 3.22 -8.90 -6.06
N ALA A 257 2.31 -8.05 -5.58
CA ALA A 257 2.30 -7.59 -4.19
C ALA A 257 2.04 -8.74 -3.20
N VAL A 258 1.06 -9.61 -3.49
CA VAL A 258 0.77 -10.80 -2.67
C VAL A 258 1.98 -11.73 -2.63
N ARG A 259 2.62 -11.98 -3.76
CA ARG A 259 3.83 -12.80 -3.80
C ARG A 259 4.96 -12.18 -2.98
N PHE A 260 5.21 -10.89 -3.13
CA PHE A 260 6.23 -10.17 -2.36
C PHE A 260 5.97 -10.32 -0.85
N ILE A 261 4.73 -10.14 -0.39
CA ILE A 261 4.35 -10.32 1.02
C ILE A 261 4.67 -11.74 1.48
N ARG A 262 4.24 -12.76 0.72
CA ARG A 262 4.48 -14.18 1.06
C ARG A 262 5.97 -14.55 1.10
N ASP A 263 6.77 -13.98 0.20
CA ASP A 263 8.21 -14.23 0.14
C ASP A 263 8.95 -13.61 1.36
N HIS A 264 8.34 -12.58 2.01
CA HIS A 264 8.88 -11.85 3.18
C HIS A 264 8.21 -12.22 4.51
N GLU A 265 7.21 -13.11 4.52
CA GLU A 265 6.68 -13.64 5.77
C GLU A 265 7.79 -14.34 6.56
N LYS A 266 7.91 -13.98 7.84
CA LYS A 266 8.83 -14.68 8.74
C LYS A 266 8.35 -16.12 8.91
N LYS A 267 9.17 -17.05 8.49
CA LYS A 267 8.93 -18.50 8.67
C LYS A 267 9.12 -18.89 10.12
#